data_f7c131a25420158070e8c174631b7349
#
_entry.id   f7c131a25420158070e8c174631b7349
#
_cell.length_a   1.000
_cell.length_b   1.000
_cell.length_c   1.000
_cell.angle_alpha   90.00
_cell.angle_beta   90.00
_cell.angle_gamma   90.00
#
_symmetry.space_group_name_H-M   'P 1'
#
loop_
_entity.id
_entity.type
_entity.pdbx_description
1 polymer ?
#
loop_
_entity_poly.entity_id
_entity_poly.type
_entity_poly.pdbx_seq_one_letter_code
_entity_poly.pdbx_strand_id
1 'polypeptide(L)'
;SMSDPLIRALDHYVVLDPTVGEQILSAADTRRWLAEQLQRLECLPSDLAAQGSEQQQVEWLLDTACALELEPGLTVQWFAVRLEP
;
A
#
# COMPACT_ATOMS: atom_id res chain seq x y z
N SER A 1 -3.06 -16.73 -18.86
CA SER A 1 -3.86 -17.25 -17.77
C SER A 1 -4.16 -16.16 -16.76
N MET A 2 -5.28 -16.26 -16.12
CA MET A 2 -5.71 -15.26 -15.13
C MET A 2 -4.83 -15.25 -13.90
N SER A 3 -4.10 -16.30 -13.65
CA SER A 3 -3.12 -16.35 -12.58
C SER A 3 -1.74 -15.90 -13.01
N ASP A 4 -1.60 -15.47 -14.24
CA ASP A 4 -0.34 -14.99 -14.78
C ASP A 4 0.16 -13.80 -13.96
N PRO A 5 1.44 -13.79 -13.55
CA PRO A 5 2.01 -12.65 -12.81
C PRO A 5 1.85 -11.31 -13.54
N LEU A 6 1.88 -11.34 -14.88
CA LEU A 6 1.68 -10.11 -15.64
C LEU A 6 0.29 -9.52 -15.40
N ILE A 7 -0.74 -10.36 -15.35
CA ILE A 7 -2.10 -9.90 -15.10
C ILE A 7 -2.21 -9.31 -13.70
N ARG A 8 -1.60 -9.95 -12.69
CA ARG A 8 -1.58 -9.41 -11.33
C ARG A 8 -0.82 -8.09 -11.25
N ALA A 9 0.25 -7.96 -12.04
CA ALA A 9 1.02 -6.73 -12.08
C ALA A 9 0.22 -5.56 -12.66
N LEU A 10 -0.86 -5.84 -13.38
CA LEU A 10 -1.75 -4.82 -13.93
C LEU A 10 -2.90 -4.46 -13.00
N ASP A 11 -3.01 -5.11 -11.85
CA ASP A 11 -4.03 -4.76 -10.86
C ASP A 11 -3.83 -3.32 -10.40
N HIS A 12 -4.90 -2.72 -10.00
CA HIS A 12 -4.92 -1.35 -9.49
C HIS A 12 -5.36 -1.37 -8.03
N TYR A 13 -5.12 -0.25 -7.39
CA TYR A 13 -5.53 -0.05 -6.00
C TYR A 13 -6.28 1.26 -5.87
N VAL A 14 -7.29 1.26 -5.03
CA VAL A 14 -7.85 2.49 -4.50
C VAL A 14 -7.05 2.80 -3.24
N VAL A 15 -6.44 3.98 -3.19
CA VAL A 15 -5.72 4.45 -2.01
C VAL A 15 -6.45 5.66 -1.45
N LEU A 16 -6.50 5.75 -0.14
CA LEU A 16 -7.22 6.79 0.56
C LEU A 16 -6.34 7.44 1.61
N ASP A 17 -6.05 8.71 1.40
CA ASP A 17 -5.38 9.55 2.38
C ASP A 17 -6.39 10.63 2.79
N PRO A 18 -6.80 10.71 4.07
CA PRO A 18 -7.82 11.68 4.50
C PRO A 18 -7.47 13.13 4.18
N THR A 19 -6.19 13.45 4.01
CA THR A 19 -5.75 14.81 3.73
C THR A 19 -5.70 15.11 2.23
N VAL A 20 -5.72 14.09 1.37
CA VAL A 20 -5.61 14.24 -0.08
C VAL A 20 -6.88 13.77 -0.77
N GLY A 21 -7.48 12.69 -0.27
CA GLY A 21 -8.66 12.08 -0.87
C GLY A 21 -8.34 10.73 -1.50
N GLU A 22 -9.28 10.24 -2.28
CA GLU A 22 -9.23 8.93 -2.90
C GLU A 22 -8.56 9.01 -4.26
N GLN A 23 -7.70 8.05 -4.56
CA GLN A 23 -7.03 7.94 -5.86
C GLN A 23 -7.02 6.49 -6.31
N ILE A 24 -7.04 6.28 -7.62
CA ILE A 24 -6.84 4.95 -8.21
C ILE A 24 -5.42 4.94 -8.77
N LEU A 25 -4.59 4.02 -8.29
CA LEU A 25 -3.19 3.91 -8.68
C LEU A 25 -2.89 2.53 -9.26
N SER A 26 -1.93 2.46 -10.16
CA SER A 26 -1.37 1.19 -10.60
C SER A 26 -0.68 0.49 -9.42
N ALA A 27 -0.39 -0.81 -9.58
CA ALA A 27 0.35 -1.54 -8.56
C ALA A 27 1.71 -0.90 -8.29
N ALA A 28 2.42 -0.47 -9.33
CA ALA A 28 3.72 0.17 -9.18
C ALA A 28 3.61 1.51 -8.43
N ASP A 29 2.63 2.32 -8.78
CA ASP A 29 2.44 3.61 -8.12
C ASP A 29 1.96 3.43 -6.67
N THR A 30 1.18 2.38 -6.40
CA THR A 30 0.76 2.09 -5.04
C THR A 30 1.95 1.72 -4.16
N ARG A 31 2.91 0.96 -4.69
CA ARG A 31 4.13 0.65 -3.95
C ARG A 31 4.92 1.91 -3.62
N ARG A 32 5.04 2.82 -4.55
CA ARG A 32 5.70 4.11 -4.30
C ARG A 32 4.92 4.91 -3.25
N TRP A 33 3.61 4.93 -3.37
CA TRP A 33 2.75 5.63 -2.41
C TRP A 33 2.91 5.05 -1.01
N LEU A 34 2.95 3.72 -0.86
CA LEU A 34 3.16 3.08 0.44
C LEU A 34 4.53 3.41 1.01
N ALA A 35 5.57 3.42 0.18
CA ALA A 35 6.89 3.83 0.63
C ALA A 35 6.88 5.27 1.17
N GLU A 36 6.14 6.16 0.52
CA GLU A 36 5.97 7.54 1.00
C GLU A 36 5.25 7.58 2.35
N GLN A 37 4.23 6.72 2.54
CA GLN A 37 3.53 6.67 3.82
C GLN A 37 4.45 6.19 4.93
N LEU A 38 5.29 5.19 4.66
CA LEU A 38 6.27 4.71 5.63
C LEU A 38 7.21 5.84 6.08
N GLN A 39 7.58 6.74 5.19
CA GLN A 39 8.43 7.89 5.52
C GLN A 39 7.73 8.89 6.43
N ARG A 40 6.41 8.88 6.49
CA ARG A 40 5.63 9.79 7.34
C ARG A 40 5.57 9.30 8.80
N LEU A 41 5.88 8.04 9.06
CA LEU A 41 5.87 7.50 10.42
C LEU A 41 7.02 8.08 11.23
N GLU A 42 6.74 8.55 12.43
CA GLU A 42 7.79 8.96 13.36
C GLU A 42 8.56 7.75 13.88
N CYS A 43 7.83 6.66 14.12
CA CYS A 43 8.39 5.44 14.68
C CYS A 43 7.80 4.26 13.94
N LEU A 44 8.67 3.38 13.46
CA LEU A 44 8.26 2.19 12.73
C LEU A 44 7.76 1.13 13.72
N PRO A 45 6.50 0.65 13.57
CA PRO A 45 6.02 -0.45 14.42
C PRO A 45 6.94 -1.67 14.33
N SER A 46 7.06 -2.40 15.42
CA SER A 46 8.04 -3.49 15.51
C SER A 46 7.79 -4.62 14.52
N ASP A 47 6.53 -4.96 14.25
CA ASP A 47 6.19 -6.00 13.28
C ASP A 47 6.56 -5.57 11.85
N LEU A 48 6.44 -4.30 11.55
CA LEU A 48 6.81 -3.74 10.26
C LEU A 48 8.33 -3.66 10.14
N ALA A 49 9.02 -3.20 11.19
CA ALA A 49 10.48 -3.15 11.22
C ALA A 49 11.10 -4.54 11.02
N ALA A 50 10.43 -5.58 11.51
CA ALA A 50 10.90 -6.95 11.42
C ALA A 50 10.92 -7.46 9.96
N GLN A 51 10.26 -6.78 9.03
CA GLN A 51 10.20 -7.23 7.65
C GLN A 51 11.47 -6.92 6.85
N GLY A 52 12.36 -6.09 7.37
CA GLY A 52 13.63 -5.78 6.72
C GLY A 52 13.62 -4.43 6.01
N SER A 53 13.93 -4.42 4.72
CA SER A 53 14.03 -3.18 3.94
C SER A 53 12.68 -2.51 3.74
N GLU A 54 12.70 -1.25 3.33
CA GLU A 54 11.47 -0.53 3.00
C GLU A 54 10.67 -1.26 1.92
N GLN A 55 11.33 -1.78 0.90
CA GLN A 55 10.67 -2.53 -0.15
C GLN A 55 9.99 -3.78 0.41
N GLN A 56 10.63 -4.49 1.31
CA GLN A 56 10.05 -5.66 1.95
C GLN A 56 8.87 -5.26 2.86
N GLN A 57 8.97 -4.14 3.54
CA GLN A 57 7.88 -3.60 4.34
C GLN A 57 6.66 -3.27 3.49
N VAL A 58 6.87 -2.66 2.33
CA VAL A 58 5.79 -2.35 1.38
C VAL A 58 5.09 -3.64 0.93
N GLU A 59 5.86 -4.66 0.54
CA GLU A 59 5.27 -5.92 0.09
C GLU A 59 4.48 -6.59 1.21
N TRP A 60 5.01 -6.56 2.43
CA TRP A 60 4.32 -7.12 3.58
C TRP A 60 2.98 -6.42 3.85
N LEU A 61 2.97 -5.09 3.74
CA LEU A 61 1.73 -4.32 3.91
C LEU A 61 0.71 -4.67 2.82
N LEU A 62 1.13 -4.77 1.58
CA LEU A 62 0.22 -5.15 0.49
C LEU A 62 -0.38 -6.53 0.69
N ASP A 63 0.41 -7.46 1.23
CA ASP A 63 -0.03 -8.84 1.39
C ASP A 63 -0.90 -9.05 2.63
N THR A 64 -0.73 -8.25 3.68
CA THR A 64 -1.30 -8.56 4.99
C THR A 64 -2.22 -7.50 5.55
N ALA A 65 -2.28 -6.32 4.95
CA ALA A 65 -3.00 -5.20 5.54
C ALA A 65 -3.77 -4.40 4.49
N CYS A 66 -4.62 -3.51 4.95
CA CYS A 66 -5.33 -2.56 4.09
C CYS A 66 -5.36 -1.16 4.71
N ALA A 67 -4.63 -0.96 5.81
CA ALA A 67 -4.60 0.33 6.51
C ALA A 67 -3.30 0.49 7.28
N LEU A 68 -2.90 1.74 7.45
CA LEU A 68 -1.73 2.11 8.25
C LEU A 68 -2.04 3.40 8.97
N GLU A 69 -1.98 3.35 10.29
CA GLU A 69 -2.12 4.55 11.11
C GLU A 69 -0.78 5.28 11.15
N LEU A 70 -0.73 6.49 10.62
CA LEU A 70 0.49 7.29 10.56
C LEU A 70 0.74 8.01 11.87
N GLU A 71 -0.33 8.45 12.51
CA GLU A 71 -0.35 9.06 13.83
C GLU A 71 -1.77 8.94 14.35
N PRO A 72 -2.02 9.17 15.65
CA PRO A 72 -3.39 9.06 16.18
C PRO A 72 -4.35 9.92 15.38
N GLY A 73 -5.40 9.30 14.85
CA GLY A 73 -6.43 10.00 14.08
C GLY A 73 -6.11 10.17 12.59
N LEU A 74 -4.98 9.69 12.11
CA LEU A 74 -4.62 9.80 10.70
C LEU A 74 -4.25 8.42 10.16
N THR A 75 -5.20 7.78 9.48
CA THR A 75 -5.03 6.45 8.90
C THR A 75 -5.19 6.52 7.39
N VAL A 76 -4.22 5.96 6.68
CA VAL A 76 -4.33 5.76 5.23
C VAL A 76 -4.80 4.34 4.98
N GLN A 77 -5.47 4.12 3.84
CA GLN A 77 -6.04 2.83 3.47
C GLN A 77 -5.76 2.52 2.01
N TRP A 78 -5.81 1.25 1.66
CA TRP A 78 -5.64 0.81 0.27
C TRP A 78 -6.37 -0.50 0.05
N PHE A 79 -6.93 -0.67 -1.16
CA PHE A 79 -7.70 -1.85 -1.52
C PHE A 79 -7.41 -2.21 -2.97
N ALA A 80 -7.13 -3.48 -3.21
CA ALA A 80 -6.93 -3.97 -4.57
C ALA A 80 -8.25 -3.92 -5.34
N VAL A 81 -8.20 -3.47 -6.57
CA VAL A 81 -9.36 -3.44 -7.46
C VAL A 81 -8.95 -3.93 -8.84
N ARG A 82 -9.90 -4.49 -9.56
CA ARG A 82 -9.71 -4.85 -10.97
C ARG A 82 -10.52 -3.91 -11.81
N LEU A 83 -9.85 -3.35 -12.82
CA LEU A 83 -10.49 -2.41 -13.73
C LEU A 83 -10.99 -3.07 -15.01
N GLU A 84 -10.87 -4.37 -15.13
CA GLU A 84 -11.35 -5.08 -16.31
C GLU A 84 -12.85 -5.30 -16.28
N PRO A 85 -13.44 -5.44 -17.45
CA PRO A 85 -14.85 -5.84 -17.53
C PRO A 85 -15.06 -7.22 -16.95
#